data_13f0d222a2a471022498d820e6d5207d
#
_entry.id   13f0d222a2a471022498d820e6d5207d
#
_cell.length_a   1.000
_cell.length_b   1.000
_cell.length_c   1.000
_cell.angle_alpha   90.00
_cell.angle_beta   90.00
_cell.angle_gamma   90.00
#
_symmetry.space_group_name_H-M   'P 1'
#
loop_
_entity.id
_entity.type
_entity.pdbx_description
1 polymer ?
#
loop_
_entity_poly.entity_id
_entity_poly.type
_entity_poly.pdbx_seq_one_letter_code
_entity_poly.pdbx_strand_id
1 'polypeptide(L)'
;NNKRQGSNNEAIMDMIETYSVNRWGYVKPHAITEYGGIERNEFSLIRNMQSIRSQNAMIFGLFDREDRLEISIPFTTDEAKWHITKNNNYLPYKAVLWRPENMGVPKKDITGWVYTNRIHFYDLWKDVKGKRVFVTTSNPDIQVQAFTHDKQLYIALNNLADTPQKINFQVNEVENSMQSIYVKSLTVFEDDLPRYYETTVPSIPSEFYIDEAETIVLAYTLKKPIRFTNKIHEIRYYSNEFLVPIEAHKQLSFSFDNVNPNLKEASLSMSIGRTHDLSKRPIINVNGKNIPVPVSYTHLTL
;
A
#
# COMPACT_ATOMS: atom_id res chain seq x y z
N ASN A 1 -1.22 10.80 10.38
CA ASN A 1 -0.28 9.69 10.27
C ASN A 1 -0.22 9.20 8.82
N ASN A 2 0.88 9.51 8.12
CA ASN A 2 1.03 9.21 6.69
C ASN A 2 1.04 7.70 6.36
N LYS A 3 1.41 6.85 7.29
CA LYS A 3 1.43 5.39 7.09
C LYS A 3 0.03 4.82 6.80
N ARG A 4 -1.00 5.38 7.42
CA ARG A 4 -2.36 4.87 7.31
C ARG A 4 -3.18 5.46 6.16
N GLN A 5 -2.56 6.22 5.29
CA GLN A 5 -3.27 6.75 4.11
C GLN A 5 -3.66 5.67 3.10
N GLY A 6 -3.01 4.49 3.16
CA GLY A 6 -3.44 3.32 2.41
C GLY A 6 -4.91 2.98 2.63
N SER A 7 -5.37 2.97 3.88
CA SER A 7 -6.79 2.71 4.23
C SER A 7 -7.74 3.75 3.63
N ASN A 8 -7.36 5.03 3.63
CA ASN A 8 -8.18 6.07 3.00
C ASN A 8 -8.25 5.89 1.48
N ASN A 9 -7.15 5.52 0.86
CA ASN A 9 -7.12 5.21 -0.58
C ASN A 9 -8.04 4.02 -0.90
N GLU A 10 -7.95 2.94 -0.16
CA GLU A 10 -8.81 1.77 -0.33
C GLU A 10 -10.28 2.13 -0.17
N ALA A 11 -10.64 2.93 0.85
CA ALA A 11 -12.00 3.41 1.05
C ALA A 11 -12.54 4.21 -0.15
N ILE A 12 -11.71 5.07 -0.73
CA ILE A 12 -12.08 5.85 -1.92
C ILE A 12 -12.25 4.93 -3.13
N MET A 13 -11.34 3.99 -3.33
CA MET A 13 -11.40 3.04 -4.44
C MET A 13 -12.63 2.14 -4.33
N ASP A 14 -12.91 1.59 -3.16
CA ASP A 14 -14.10 0.75 -2.91
C ASP A 14 -15.39 1.54 -3.16
N MET A 15 -15.45 2.80 -2.75
CA MET A 15 -16.58 3.68 -3.02
C MET A 15 -16.78 3.90 -4.52
N ILE A 16 -15.70 4.21 -5.25
CA ILE A 16 -15.75 4.42 -6.70
C ILE A 16 -16.15 3.15 -7.43
N GLU A 17 -15.63 1.99 -7.01
CA GLU A 17 -15.98 0.69 -7.58
C GLU A 17 -17.44 0.34 -7.31
N THR A 18 -17.92 0.55 -6.08
CA THR A 18 -19.34 0.33 -5.72
C THR A 18 -20.27 1.23 -6.57
N TYR A 19 -19.94 2.52 -6.68
CA TYR A 19 -20.67 3.43 -7.54
C TYR A 19 -20.65 2.96 -9.01
N SER A 20 -19.50 2.53 -9.50
CA SER A 20 -19.32 2.05 -10.88
C SER A 20 -20.21 0.87 -11.18
N VAL A 21 -20.23 -0.15 -10.30
CA VAL A 21 -21.08 -1.34 -10.47
C VAL A 21 -22.56 -0.98 -10.40
N ASN A 22 -22.97 -0.19 -9.41
CA ASN A 22 -24.36 0.23 -9.28
C ASN A 22 -24.86 1.06 -10.49
N ARG A 23 -23.96 1.82 -11.14
CA ARG A 23 -24.32 2.68 -12.28
C ARG A 23 -24.24 2.00 -13.63
N TRP A 24 -23.26 1.12 -13.83
CA TRP A 24 -22.95 0.54 -15.15
C TRP A 24 -22.92 -0.99 -15.17
N GLY A 25 -23.07 -1.67 -14.03
CA GLY A 25 -23.02 -3.12 -13.93
C GLY A 25 -21.61 -3.71 -13.92
N TYR A 26 -20.56 -2.89 -13.97
CA TYR A 26 -19.17 -3.32 -13.93
C TYR A 26 -18.27 -2.22 -13.37
N VAL A 27 -17.09 -2.60 -12.87
CA VAL A 27 -16.07 -1.66 -12.43
C VAL A 27 -15.33 -1.11 -13.65
N LYS A 28 -15.29 0.22 -13.79
CA LYS A 28 -14.45 0.88 -14.79
C LYS A 28 -13.00 0.80 -14.40
N PRO A 29 -12.07 0.58 -15.35
CA PRO A 29 -10.63 0.59 -15.07
C PRO A 29 -10.18 1.91 -14.42
N HIS A 30 -9.21 1.80 -13.53
CA HIS A 30 -8.66 2.93 -12.80
C HIS A 30 -7.38 3.46 -13.47
N ALA A 31 -7.31 4.77 -13.63
CA ALA A 31 -6.10 5.49 -13.98
C ALA A 31 -5.82 6.49 -12.85
N ILE A 32 -4.82 6.18 -12.01
CA ILE A 32 -4.47 7.00 -10.86
C ILE A 32 -3.25 7.82 -11.23
N THR A 33 -3.47 9.05 -11.64
CA THR A 33 -2.42 9.96 -12.13
C THR A 33 -1.56 10.55 -11.01
N GLU A 34 -2.05 10.52 -9.77
CA GLU A 34 -1.34 10.99 -8.59
C GLU A 34 -1.78 10.21 -7.35
N TYR A 35 -0.83 9.63 -6.62
CA TYR A 35 -1.09 9.04 -5.32
C TYR A 35 0.04 9.29 -4.33
N GLY A 36 -0.27 9.26 -3.05
CA GLY A 36 0.62 9.49 -1.92
C GLY A 36 0.22 10.70 -1.09
N GLY A 37 0.66 10.73 0.16
CA GLY A 37 0.47 11.87 1.05
C GLY A 37 1.49 12.97 0.78
N ILE A 38 1.12 14.19 1.16
CA ILE A 38 2.02 15.35 1.11
C ILE A 38 2.11 15.96 2.49
N GLU A 39 3.33 16.18 2.97
CA GLU A 39 3.56 16.94 4.19
C GLU A 39 3.16 18.41 4.02
N ARG A 40 2.57 19.01 5.06
CA ARG A 40 2.06 20.38 4.99
C ARG A 40 3.15 21.46 5.09
N ASN A 41 4.31 21.11 5.63
CA ASN A 41 5.41 22.03 5.88
C ASN A 41 6.24 22.29 4.64
N GLU A 42 7.15 23.27 4.71
CA GLU A 42 8.11 23.58 3.65
C GLU A 42 9.05 22.39 3.39
N PHE A 43 9.76 22.45 2.26
CA PHE A 43 10.72 21.44 1.88
C PHE A 43 11.83 21.27 2.94
N SER A 44 12.12 20.03 3.27
CA SER A 44 13.38 19.62 3.87
C SER A 44 13.70 18.20 3.39
N LEU A 45 14.94 17.75 3.52
CA LEU A 45 15.34 16.41 3.11
C LEU A 45 14.61 15.31 3.89
N ILE A 46 14.32 15.54 5.16
CA ILE A 46 13.56 14.61 6.01
C ILE A 46 12.07 14.62 5.62
N ARG A 47 11.45 15.80 5.54
CA ARG A 47 10.01 15.93 5.25
C ARG A 47 9.64 15.47 3.85
N ASN A 48 10.50 15.71 2.88
CA ASN A 48 10.35 15.20 1.51
C ASN A 48 10.14 13.67 1.49
N MET A 49 10.74 12.96 2.42
CA MET A 49 10.68 11.49 2.52
C MET A 49 9.39 10.99 3.18
N GLN A 50 8.74 11.78 4.03
CA GLN A 50 7.62 11.31 4.85
C GLN A 50 6.44 10.79 4.02
N SER A 51 6.24 11.35 2.82
CA SER A 51 5.18 10.90 1.91
C SER A 51 5.41 9.48 1.37
N ILE A 52 6.64 8.95 1.41
CA ILE A 52 6.92 7.56 0.99
C ILE A 52 6.23 6.55 1.90
N ARG A 53 6.05 6.86 3.18
CA ARG A 53 5.26 6.01 4.10
C ARG A 53 3.86 5.74 3.54
N SER A 54 3.20 6.79 3.04
CA SER A 54 1.88 6.65 2.44
C SER A 54 1.94 5.97 1.07
N GLN A 55 2.95 6.27 0.26
CA GLN A 55 3.12 5.64 -1.05
C GLN A 55 3.35 4.13 -0.92
N ASN A 56 4.21 3.70 0.01
CA ASN A 56 4.40 2.29 0.31
C ASN A 56 3.12 1.62 0.84
N ALA A 57 2.35 2.29 1.71
CA ALA A 57 1.09 1.74 2.20
C ALA A 57 0.03 1.63 1.09
N MET A 58 -0.05 2.62 0.19
CA MET A 58 -1.05 2.66 -0.87
C MET A 58 -0.79 1.65 -1.99
N ILE A 59 0.48 1.42 -2.35
CA ILE A 59 0.82 0.52 -3.46
C ILE A 59 0.34 -0.92 -3.21
N PHE A 60 0.28 -1.38 -1.96
CA PHE A 60 -0.24 -2.71 -1.62
C PHE A 60 -1.73 -2.83 -1.98
N GLY A 61 -2.55 -1.83 -1.66
CA GLY A 61 -3.96 -1.82 -2.06
C GLY A 61 -4.16 -1.63 -3.57
N LEU A 62 -3.22 -0.98 -4.26
CA LEU A 62 -3.23 -0.88 -5.72
C LEU A 62 -2.94 -2.23 -6.38
N PHE A 63 -2.03 -3.02 -5.82
CA PHE A 63 -1.77 -4.38 -6.32
C PHE A 63 -2.97 -5.31 -6.18
N ASP A 64 -3.86 -5.10 -5.20
CA ASP A 64 -5.11 -5.86 -5.08
C ASP A 64 -6.11 -5.57 -6.21
N ARG A 65 -5.81 -4.59 -7.06
CA ARG A 65 -6.64 -4.15 -8.18
C ARG A 65 -5.97 -4.34 -9.55
N GLU A 66 -5.02 -5.29 -9.64
CA GLU A 66 -4.23 -5.54 -10.86
C GLU A 66 -5.08 -5.81 -12.10
N ASP A 67 -6.28 -6.38 -11.92
CA ASP A 67 -7.24 -6.72 -12.98
C ASP A 67 -7.98 -5.51 -13.56
N ARG A 68 -7.90 -4.35 -12.90
CA ARG A 68 -8.61 -3.12 -13.27
C ARG A 68 -7.81 -1.84 -13.05
N LEU A 69 -6.53 -1.93 -12.74
CA LEU A 69 -5.61 -0.81 -12.61
C LEU A 69 -4.79 -0.65 -13.89
N GLU A 70 -5.04 0.38 -14.67
CA GLU A 70 -4.34 0.67 -15.92
C GLU A 70 -2.99 1.38 -15.66
N ILE A 71 -2.98 2.34 -14.73
CA ILE A 71 -1.80 3.11 -14.38
C ILE A 71 -1.91 3.67 -12.97
N SER A 72 -0.77 3.74 -12.28
CA SER A 72 -0.65 4.49 -11.02
C SER A 72 0.69 5.23 -10.97
N ILE A 73 0.64 6.52 -10.62
CA ILE A 73 1.82 7.41 -10.61
C ILE A 73 2.01 7.97 -9.20
N PRO A 74 3.13 7.66 -8.52
CA PRO A 74 3.45 8.28 -7.23
C PRO A 74 3.68 9.78 -7.39
N PHE A 75 3.11 10.60 -6.52
CA PHE A 75 3.27 12.06 -6.56
C PHE A 75 4.51 12.51 -5.79
N THR A 76 5.44 13.26 -6.37
CA THR A 76 5.60 13.59 -7.79
C THR A 76 6.92 13.05 -8.31
N THR A 77 6.97 12.81 -9.63
CA THR A 77 8.12 12.21 -10.32
C THR A 77 9.02 13.24 -10.98
N ASP A 78 8.73 14.53 -10.82
CA ASP A 78 9.39 15.64 -11.50
C ASP A 78 10.22 16.55 -10.58
N GLU A 79 10.68 17.67 -11.11
CA GLU A 79 11.48 18.71 -10.45
C GLU A 79 10.60 19.81 -9.85
N ALA A 80 9.33 19.91 -10.25
CA ALA A 80 8.37 20.97 -9.88
C ALA A 80 8.98 22.38 -9.99
N LYS A 81 9.64 22.69 -11.11
CA LYS A 81 10.30 24.01 -11.35
C LYS A 81 9.39 25.20 -11.11
N TRP A 82 8.08 25.02 -11.30
CA TRP A 82 7.09 26.06 -11.06
C TRP A 82 7.09 26.58 -9.61
N HIS A 83 7.45 25.74 -8.65
CA HIS A 83 7.46 26.06 -7.23
C HIS A 83 8.69 26.90 -6.81
N ILE A 84 9.80 26.81 -7.53
CA ILE A 84 11.06 27.52 -7.21
C ILE A 84 10.90 29.00 -7.55
N THR A 85 10.43 29.77 -6.58
CA THR A 85 10.15 31.19 -6.69
C THR A 85 10.68 31.95 -5.47
N LYS A 86 10.74 33.30 -5.56
CA LYS A 86 11.13 34.17 -4.44
C LYS A 86 10.22 33.96 -3.23
N ASN A 87 8.92 33.74 -3.46
CA ASN A 87 7.94 33.55 -2.38
C ASN A 87 8.16 32.26 -1.59
N ASN A 88 8.83 31.28 -2.20
CA ASN A 88 9.18 30.00 -1.59
C ASN A 88 10.67 29.94 -1.23
N ASN A 89 11.34 31.08 -1.07
CA ASN A 89 12.78 31.17 -0.79
C ASN A 89 13.63 30.37 -1.81
N TYR A 90 13.14 30.18 -3.03
CA TYR A 90 13.75 29.36 -4.08
C TYR A 90 13.98 27.90 -3.65
N LEU A 91 13.22 27.40 -2.69
CA LEU A 91 13.27 26.00 -2.28
C LEU A 91 12.45 25.11 -3.22
N PRO A 92 12.79 23.82 -3.34
CA PRO A 92 12.02 22.86 -4.10
C PRO A 92 10.61 22.67 -3.54
N TYR A 93 9.71 22.14 -4.35
CA TYR A 93 8.44 21.65 -3.85
C TYR A 93 8.66 20.44 -2.92
N LYS A 94 7.89 20.35 -1.87
CA LYS A 94 8.09 19.42 -0.75
C LYS A 94 7.98 17.92 -1.09
N ALA A 95 7.46 17.56 -2.25
CA ALA A 95 7.26 16.17 -2.65
C ALA A 95 8.00 15.81 -3.95
N VAL A 96 9.02 16.55 -4.35
CA VAL A 96 9.74 16.30 -5.61
C VAL A 96 10.69 15.12 -5.55
N LEU A 97 10.83 14.43 -6.67
CA LEU A 97 11.86 13.42 -6.87
C LEU A 97 13.23 14.05 -7.14
N TRP A 98 13.25 15.16 -7.89
CA TRP A 98 14.46 15.88 -8.23
C TRP A 98 14.51 17.24 -7.55
N ARG A 99 15.66 17.62 -7.00
CA ARG A 99 15.91 18.93 -6.42
C ARG A 99 17.11 19.60 -7.09
N PRO A 100 17.19 20.95 -7.04
CA PRO A 100 18.43 21.63 -7.40
C PRO A 100 19.60 21.14 -6.55
N GLU A 101 20.74 20.99 -7.16
CA GLU A 101 21.99 20.71 -6.47
C GLU A 101 22.32 21.86 -5.50
N ASN A 102 22.18 23.10 -5.95
CA ASN A 102 22.34 24.36 -5.21
C ASN A 102 20.96 24.98 -4.90
N MET A 103 20.31 24.55 -3.82
CA MET A 103 19.01 25.09 -3.40
C MET A 103 19.10 26.54 -2.90
N GLY A 104 17.97 27.26 -2.92
CA GLY A 104 17.86 28.63 -2.41
C GLY A 104 18.31 29.69 -3.39
N VAL A 105 18.46 29.36 -4.66
CA VAL A 105 18.84 30.30 -5.74
C VAL A 105 17.75 30.40 -6.79
N PRO A 106 17.69 31.57 -7.53
CA PRO A 106 16.78 31.70 -8.66
C PRO A 106 16.99 30.63 -9.72
N LYS A 107 15.94 30.24 -10.44
CA LYS A 107 15.97 29.17 -11.45
C LYS A 107 17.11 29.28 -12.46
N LYS A 108 17.43 30.49 -12.86
CA LYS A 108 18.53 30.78 -13.85
C LYS A 108 19.92 30.44 -13.31
N ASP A 109 20.07 30.37 -12.00
CA ASP A 109 21.34 30.14 -11.30
C ASP A 109 21.47 28.68 -10.79
N ILE A 110 20.53 27.80 -11.15
CA ILE A 110 20.59 26.37 -10.82
C ILE A 110 21.70 25.71 -11.65
N THR A 111 22.62 25.05 -10.94
CA THR A 111 23.81 24.42 -11.56
C THR A 111 23.56 22.99 -12.03
N GLY A 112 22.59 22.28 -11.42
CA GLY A 112 22.27 20.91 -11.74
C GLY A 112 21.09 20.38 -10.93
N TRP A 113 20.70 19.14 -11.20
CA TRP A 113 19.62 18.45 -10.54
C TRP A 113 20.08 17.12 -9.99
N VAL A 114 19.68 16.81 -8.77
CA VAL A 114 20.00 15.55 -8.09
C VAL A 114 18.75 14.92 -7.52
N TYR A 115 18.75 13.60 -7.38
CA TYR A 115 17.66 12.90 -6.72
C TYR A 115 17.55 13.34 -5.26
N THR A 116 16.33 13.44 -4.80
CA THR A 116 16.05 13.38 -3.36
C THR A 116 16.09 11.92 -2.90
N ASN A 117 16.07 11.69 -1.60
CA ASN A 117 16.01 10.33 -1.04
C ASN A 117 14.72 9.57 -1.44
N ARG A 118 13.75 10.23 -2.08
CA ARG A 118 12.57 9.58 -2.67
C ARG A 118 12.91 8.55 -3.75
N ILE A 119 14.11 8.62 -4.32
CA ILE A 119 14.60 7.61 -5.25
C ILE A 119 14.56 6.19 -4.66
N HIS A 120 14.71 6.06 -3.34
CA HIS A 120 14.68 4.77 -2.66
C HIS A 120 13.31 4.05 -2.74
N PHE A 121 12.22 4.78 -2.94
CA PHE A 121 10.94 4.15 -3.26
C PHE A 121 11.03 3.38 -4.60
N TYR A 122 11.62 4.00 -5.62
CA TYR A 122 11.81 3.36 -6.93
C TYR A 122 12.83 2.23 -6.85
N ASP A 123 13.91 2.41 -6.11
CA ASP A 123 14.91 1.36 -5.91
C ASP A 123 14.32 0.13 -5.25
N LEU A 124 13.41 0.32 -4.30
CA LEU A 124 12.70 -0.77 -3.62
C LEU A 124 11.83 -1.58 -4.60
N TRP A 125 11.07 -0.90 -5.47
CA TRP A 125 10.03 -1.53 -6.28
C TRP A 125 10.43 -1.85 -7.74
N LYS A 126 11.49 -1.25 -8.29
CA LYS A 126 11.85 -1.33 -9.73
C LYS A 126 12.00 -2.75 -10.30
N ASP A 127 12.34 -3.73 -9.48
CA ASP A 127 12.56 -5.10 -9.93
C ASP A 127 11.34 -6.01 -9.71
N VAL A 128 10.35 -5.56 -8.94
CA VAL A 128 9.12 -6.34 -8.66
C VAL A 128 8.27 -6.39 -9.91
N LYS A 129 7.98 -7.61 -10.37
CA LYS A 129 7.21 -7.84 -11.61
C LYS A 129 6.59 -9.22 -11.63
N GLY A 130 5.68 -9.42 -12.57
CA GLY A 130 5.09 -10.72 -12.84
C GLY A 130 3.64 -10.81 -12.39
N LYS A 131 3.17 -12.04 -12.20
CA LYS A 131 1.78 -12.31 -11.79
C LYS A 131 1.69 -12.37 -10.28
N ARG A 132 0.67 -11.74 -9.73
CA ARG A 132 0.34 -11.82 -8.32
C ARG A 132 0.03 -13.26 -7.92
N VAL A 133 0.50 -13.68 -6.76
CA VAL A 133 0.21 -14.96 -6.15
C VAL A 133 -0.37 -14.78 -4.77
N PHE A 134 -1.17 -15.73 -4.34
CA PHE A 134 -1.86 -15.64 -3.06
C PHE A 134 -0.87 -15.66 -1.90
N VAL A 135 -1.07 -14.73 -0.98
CA VAL A 135 -0.34 -14.62 0.28
C VAL A 135 -1.28 -14.03 1.33
N THR A 136 -1.14 -14.44 2.57
CA THR A 136 -1.95 -13.95 3.69
C THR A 136 -1.09 -13.52 4.85
N THR A 137 -1.64 -12.67 5.69
CA THR A 137 -1.10 -12.31 7.00
C THR A 137 -2.20 -12.41 8.05
N SER A 138 -1.86 -12.86 9.25
CA SER A 138 -2.77 -12.84 10.40
C SER A 138 -2.72 -11.52 11.18
N ASN A 139 -1.74 -10.65 10.86
CA ASN A 139 -1.59 -9.35 11.50
C ASN A 139 -2.13 -8.25 10.56
N PRO A 140 -3.21 -7.55 10.92
CA PRO A 140 -3.81 -6.51 10.08
C PRO A 140 -2.92 -5.27 9.92
N ASP A 141 -1.88 -5.10 10.74
CA ASP A 141 -0.91 -4.03 10.62
C ASP A 141 0.26 -4.38 9.68
N ILE A 142 0.31 -5.61 9.20
CA ILE A 142 1.29 -6.04 8.21
C ILE A 142 0.61 -6.23 6.85
N GLN A 143 0.94 -5.39 5.90
CA GLN A 143 0.56 -5.60 4.50
C GLN A 143 1.53 -6.59 3.86
N VAL A 144 1.00 -7.46 3.02
CA VAL A 144 1.81 -8.45 2.28
C VAL A 144 1.32 -8.57 0.84
N GLN A 145 2.26 -8.68 -0.11
CA GLN A 145 1.98 -9.00 -1.51
C GLN A 145 3.05 -9.95 -2.02
N ALA A 146 2.70 -10.80 -2.97
CA ALA A 146 3.65 -11.70 -3.60
C ALA A 146 3.43 -11.78 -5.12
N PHE A 147 4.54 -11.91 -5.87
CA PHE A 147 4.53 -11.96 -7.33
C PHE A 147 5.50 -13.01 -7.82
N THR A 148 5.22 -13.61 -8.98
CA THR A 148 6.13 -14.55 -9.61
C THR A 148 6.36 -14.19 -11.08
N HIS A 149 7.62 -14.30 -11.50
CA HIS A 149 8.03 -14.11 -12.87
C HIS A 149 9.19 -15.06 -13.20
N ASP A 150 8.94 -16.04 -14.07
CA ASP A 150 9.90 -17.08 -14.40
C ASP A 150 10.45 -17.78 -13.13
N LYS A 151 11.73 -17.65 -12.84
CA LYS A 151 12.39 -18.23 -11.66
C LYS A 151 12.44 -17.27 -10.46
N GLN A 152 11.72 -16.17 -10.50
CA GLN A 152 11.69 -15.19 -9.42
C GLN A 152 10.38 -15.27 -8.65
N LEU A 153 10.48 -15.26 -7.32
CA LEU A 153 9.36 -15.02 -6.42
C LEU A 153 9.68 -13.78 -5.60
N TYR A 154 8.84 -12.77 -5.71
CA TYR A 154 8.92 -11.55 -4.92
C TYR A 154 7.89 -11.60 -3.81
N ILE A 155 8.31 -11.29 -2.58
CA ILE A 155 7.42 -11.14 -1.43
C ILE A 155 7.70 -9.78 -0.82
N ALA A 156 6.69 -8.93 -0.79
CA ALA A 156 6.77 -7.61 -0.21
C ALA A 156 5.99 -7.56 1.10
N LEU A 157 6.56 -6.93 2.12
CA LEU A 157 6.00 -6.75 3.45
C LEU A 157 6.10 -5.27 3.83
N ASN A 158 5.05 -4.72 4.46
CA ASN A 158 5.05 -3.33 4.93
C ASN A 158 4.42 -3.25 6.32
N ASN A 159 5.10 -2.61 7.25
CA ASN A 159 4.60 -2.43 8.62
C ASN A 159 3.85 -1.10 8.75
N LEU A 160 2.55 -1.17 9.02
CA LEU A 160 1.68 -0.03 9.28
C LEU A 160 1.63 0.38 10.77
N ALA A 161 2.13 -0.48 11.67
CA ALA A 161 2.15 -0.18 13.10
C ALA A 161 3.17 0.90 13.45
N ASP A 162 2.98 1.53 14.61
CA ASP A 162 3.91 2.52 15.18
C ASP A 162 4.98 1.86 16.06
N THR A 163 5.15 0.54 15.92
CA THR A 163 6.13 -0.27 16.66
C THR A 163 6.65 -1.40 15.77
N PRO A 164 7.85 -1.91 16.02
CA PRO A 164 8.35 -3.11 15.36
C PRO A 164 7.38 -4.28 15.52
N GLN A 165 7.19 -5.05 14.46
CA GLN A 165 6.31 -6.22 14.43
C GLN A 165 7.12 -7.49 14.22
N LYS A 166 6.87 -8.49 15.06
CA LYS A 166 7.44 -9.83 14.89
C LYS A 166 6.69 -10.59 13.80
N ILE A 167 7.41 -11.11 12.84
CA ILE A 167 6.88 -11.90 11.73
C ILE A 167 7.29 -13.36 11.90
N ASN A 168 6.31 -14.25 11.92
CA ASN A 168 6.53 -15.68 11.71
C ASN A 168 6.32 -15.95 10.22
N PHE A 169 7.40 -16.19 9.50
CA PHE A 169 7.43 -16.21 8.07
C PHE A 169 7.54 -17.63 7.53
N GLN A 170 6.65 -17.99 6.62
CA GLN A 170 6.64 -19.30 5.98
C GLN A 170 6.44 -19.14 4.47
N VAL A 171 7.29 -19.82 3.70
CA VAL A 171 7.17 -19.89 2.24
C VAL A 171 7.09 -21.37 1.89
N ASN A 172 5.89 -21.84 1.63
CA ASN A 172 5.66 -23.25 1.33
C ASN A 172 6.22 -23.64 -0.06
N GLU A 173 6.74 -24.87 -0.18
CA GLU A 173 7.10 -25.52 -1.44
C GLU A 173 8.31 -24.96 -2.22
N VAL A 174 8.94 -23.85 -1.79
CA VAL A 174 10.08 -23.27 -2.53
C VAL A 174 11.44 -23.53 -1.90
N GLU A 175 11.54 -23.94 -0.64
CA GLU A 175 12.80 -24.11 0.10
C GLU A 175 13.82 -24.98 -0.63
N ASN A 176 13.41 -26.13 -1.17
CA ASN A 176 14.27 -27.05 -1.91
C ASN A 176 14.69 -26.54 -3.32
N SER A 177 14.01 -25.51 -3.80
CA SER A 177 14.24 -24.89 -5.11
C SER A 177 15.02 -23.58 -5.02
N MET A 178 15.23 -23.05 -3.84
CA MET A 178 15.88 -21.77 -3.62
C MET A 178 17.38 -21.82 -3.94
N GLN A 179 17.87 -20.74 -4.56
CA GLN A 179 19.30 -20.51 -4.82
C GLN A 179 19.84 -19.35 -3.99
N SER A 180 19.12 -18.24 -3.97
CA SER A 180 19.50 -17.03 -3.25
C SER A 180 18.28 -16.17 -2.96
N ILE A 181 18.39 -15.28 -2.00
CA ILE A 181 17.39 -14.28 -1.68
C ILE A 181 18.05 -12.92 -1.71
N TYR A 182 17.56 -12.03 -2.57
CA TYR A 182 17.95 -10.65 -2.58
C TYR A 182 16.95 -9.84 -1.74
N VAL A 183 17.44 -9.18 -0.73
CA VAL A 183 16.65 -8.42 0.24
C VAL A 183 16.84 -6.95 -0.03
N LYS A 184 15.74 -6.22 -0.17
CA LYS A 184 15.70 -4.76 -0.17
C LYS A 184 14.87 -4.30 1.00
N SER A 185 15.34 -3.33 1.75
CA SER A 185 14.61 -2.73 2.86
C SER A 185 14.69 -1.21 2.81
N LEU A 186 13.56 -0.57 3.06
CA LEU A 186 13.41 0.87 3.19
C LEU A 186 12.65 1.19 4.46
N THR A 187 13.34 1.81 5.43
CA THR A 187 12.73 2.37 6.65
C THR A 187 12.65 3.88 6.52
N VAL A 188 11.46 4.45 6.69
CA VAL A 188 11.24 5.90 6.63
C VAL A 188 10.94 6.42 8.02
N PHE A 189 11.97 6.90 8.71
CA PHE A 189 11.86 7.47 10.06
C PHE A 189 11.06 8.77 10.07
N GLU A 190 10.50 9.14 11.23
CA GLU A 190 9.71 10.36 11.38
C GLU A 190 10.58 11.61 11.33
N ASP A 191 11.68 11.62 12.05
CA ASP A 191 12.55 12.77 12.28
C ASP A 191 13.99 12.57 11.79
N ASP A 192 14.23 11.56 10.93
CA ASP A 192 15.55 11.27 10.40
C ASP A 192 15.51 10.92 8.92
N LEU A 193 16.69 10.83 8.30
CA LEU A 193 16.85 10.37 6.93
C LEU A 193 16.45 8.89 6.82
N PRO A 194 15.95 8.45 5.66
CA PRO A 194 15.57 7.06 5.47
C PRO A 194 16.79 6.15 5.50
N ARG A 195 16.56 4.93 5.91
CA ARG A 195 17.55 3.87 5.78
C ARG A 195 17.12 2.95 4.64
N TYR A 196 17.90 2.96 3.56
CA TYR A 196 17.75 2.00 2.48
C TYR A 196 18.98 1.09 2.45
N TYR A 197 18.75 -0.20 2.35
CA TYR A 197 19.81 -1.17 2.09
C TYR A 197 19.32 -2.31 1.21
N GLU A 198 20.27 -2.94 0.53
CA GLU A 198 20.05 -4.14 -0.26
C GLU A 198 21.21 -5.12 -0.04
N THR A 199 20.88 -6.40 0.01
CA THR A 199 21.87 -7.45 0.26
C THR A 199 21.37 -8.80 -0.27
N THR A 200 22.29 -9.72 -0.51
CA THR A 200 21.97 -11.11 -0.82
C THR A 200 22.25 -11.99 0.38
N VAL A 201 21.28 -12.80 0.76
CA VAL A 201 21.39 -13.73 1.87
C VAL A 201 21.08 -15.17 1.41
N PRO A 202 21.62 -16.19 2.06
CA PRO A 202 21.36 -17.60 1.72
C PRO A 202 19.96 -18.05 2.20
N SER A 203 19.43 -17.45 3.28
CA SER A 203 18.14 -17.79 3.87
C SER A 203 17.58 -16.61 4.66
N ILE A 204 16.27 -16.61 4.87
CA ILE A 204 15.56 -15.72 5.79
C ILE A 204 15.20 -16.54 7.03
N PRO A 205 15.41 -16.02 8.24
CA PRO A 205 14.93 -16.66 9.47
C PRO A 205 13.41 -16.86 9.42
N SER A 206 12.91 -17.96 9.98
CA SER A 206 11.47 -18.20 10.13
C SER A 206 10.78 -17.16 11.02
N GLU A 207 11.57 -16.50 11.87
CA GLU A 207 11.13 -15.39 12.70
C GLU A 207 12.08 -14.20 12.52
N PHE A 208 11.51 -13.02 12.28
CA PHE A 208 12.26 -11.75 12.21
C PHE A 208 11.34 -10.58 12.57
N TYR A 209 11.93 -9.40 12.72
CA TYR A 209 11.19 -8.18 12.99
C TYR A 209 11.19 -7.28 11.76
N ILE A 210 10.07 -6.61 11.53
CA ILE A 210 9.96 -5.47 10.63
C ILE A 210 9.82 -4.23 11.47
N ASP A 211 10.73 -3.28 11.31
CA ASP A 211 10.74 -2.02 12.06
C ASP A 211 9.50 -1.16 11.75
N GLU A 212 9.27 -0.16 12.60
CA GLU A 212 8.24 0.85 12.33
C GLU A 212 8.47 1.51 10.96
N ALA A 213 7.43 1.64 10.16
CA ALA A 213 7.46 2.24 8.81
C ALA A 213 8.52 1.64 7.87
N GLU A 214 8.86 0.37 8.07
CA GLU A 214 9.72 -0.39 7.19
C GLU A 214 8.91 -1.14 6.13
N THR A 215 9.42 -1.10 4.91
CA THR A 215 8.93 -1.93 3.79
C THR A 215 10.09 -2.81 3.31
N ILE A 216 9.86 -4.11 3.23
CA ILE A 216 10.85 -5.10 2.80
C ILE A 216 10.36 -5.76 1.51
N VAL A 217 11.27 -5.95 0.56
CA VAL A 217 11.05 -6.78 -0.62
C VAL A 217 12.07 -7.91 -0.63
N LEU A 218 11.59 -9.15 -0.60
CA LEU A 218 12.38 -10.37 -0.70
C LEU A 218 12.25 -10.92 -2.12
N ALA A 219 13.34 -10.95 -2.88
CA ALA A 219 13.38 -11.52 -4.22
C ALA A 219 14.11 -12.87 -4.20
N TYR A 220 13.35 -13.95 -4.22
CA TYR A 220 13.85 -15.32 -4.28
C TYR A 220 14.23 -15.67 -5.71
N THR A 221 15.45 -16.14 -5.92
CA THR A 221 15.87 -16.78 -7.16
C THR A 221 15.78 -18.30 -6.99
N LEU A 222 15.04 -18.95 -7.88
CA LEU A 222 14.76 -20.38 -7.83
C LEU A 222 15.47 -21.14 -8.94
N LYS A 223 15.77 -22.42 -8.71
CA LYS A 223 16.38 -23.32 -9.71
C LYS A 223 15.46 -23.54 -10.91
N LYS A 224 14.15 -23.56 -10.67
CA LYS A 224 13.10 -23.78 -11.69
C LYS A 224 11.95 -22.81 -11.49
N PRO A 225 11.20 -22.47 -12.55
CA PRO A 225 10.00 -21.68 -12.44
C PRO A 225 8.96 -22.34 -11.53
N ILE A 226 8.23 -21.54 -10.76
CA ILE A 226 7.11 -22.02 -9.94
C ILE A 226 5.95 -22.38 -10.88
N ARG A 227 5.38 -23.57 -10.67
CA ARG A 227 4.15 -23.99 -11.33
C ARG A 227 3.06 -24.10 -10.29
N PHE A 228 2.10 -23.19 -10.35
CA PHE A 228 0.91 -23.24 -9.50
C PHE A 228 -0.09 -24.22 -10.09
N THR A 229 -0.50 -25.19 -9.31
CA THR A 229 -1.57 -26.14 -9.66
C THR A 229 -2.94 -25.64 -9.25
N ASN A 230 -2.98 -24.79 -8.23
CA ASN A 230 -4.22 -24.21 -7.70
C ASN A 230 -4.36 -22.76 -8.15
N LYS A 231 -5.59 -22.40 -8.53
CA LYS A 231 -5.99 -21.02 -8.81
C LYS A 231 -7.01 -20.60 -7.77
N ILE A 232 -6.80 -19.45 -7.18
CA ILE A 232 -7.81 -18.81 -6.34
C ILE A 232 -8.65 -17.94 -7.27
N HIS A 233 -9.95 -18.16 -7.23
CA HIS A 233 -10.93 -17.32 -7.88
C HIS A 233 -11.52 -16.38 -6.83
N GLU A 234 -11.03 -15.16 -6.81
CA GLU A 234 -11.63 -14.09 -6.04
C GLU A 234 -12.81 -13.51 -6.82
N ILE A 235 -13.99 -13.51 -6.21
CA ILE A 235 -15.18 -12.87 -6.75
C ILE A 235 -15.54 -11.72 -5.81
N ARG A 236 -15.67 -10.52 -6.37
CA ARG A 236 -16.03 -9.33 -5.60
C ARG A 236 -17.51 -9.03 -5.78
N TYR A 237 -18.17 -8.80 -4.67
CA TYR A 237 -19.54 -8.37 -4.60
C TYR A 237 -19.58 -6.96 -4.02
N TYR A 238 -20.41 -6.11 -4.58
CA TYR A 238 -20.54 -4.71 -4.16
C TYR A 238 -21.93 -4.50 -3.58
N SER A 239 -21.99 -3.70 -2.50
CA SER A 239 -23.26 -3.40 -1.86
C SER A 239 -24.17 -2.58 -2.78
N ASN A 240 -25.48 -2.82 -2.66
CA ASN A 240 -26.47 -2.01 -3.34
C ASN A 240 -26.57 -0.58 -2.76
N GLU A 241 -26.19 -0.44 -1.48
CA GLU A 241 -26.15 0.84 -0.77
C GLU A 241 -24.70 1.32 -0.61
N PHE A 242 -24.47 2.63 -0.77
CA PHE A 242 -23.18 3.27 -0.54
C PHE A 242 -23.40 4.74 -0.14
N LEU A 243 -22.41 5.34 0.53
CA LEU A 243 -22.48 6.70 1.07
C LEU A 243 -23.71 6.96 1.97
N VAL A 244 -24.11 5.95 2.73
CA VAL A 244 -25.25 6.06 3.63
C VAL A 244 -24.88 6.95 4.82
N PRO A 245 -25.65 8.01 5.13
CA PRO A 245 -25.38 8.87 6.27
C PRO A 245 -25.44 8.12 7.59
N ILE A 246 -24.45 8.33 8.46
CA ILE A 246 -24.43 7.78 9.82
C ILE A 246 -25.17 8.72 10.75
N GLU A 247 -26.21 8.24 11.39
CA GLU A 247 -26.95 8.95 12.43
C GLU A 247 -26.81 8.23 13.77
N ALA A 248 -26.77 9.00 14.87
CA ALA A 248 -26.66 8.42 16.20
C ALA A 248 -27.83 7.48 16.49
N HIS A 249 -27.53 6.32 17.07
CA HIS A 249 -28.51 5.27 17.44
C HIS A 249 -29.34 4.70 16.29
N LYS A 250 -28.92 4.93 15.05
CA LYS A 250 -29.58 4.39 13.87
C LYS A 250 -28.84 3.16 13.34
N GLN A 251 -29.59 2.11 13.08
CA GLN A 251 -29.07 0.94 12.37
C GLN A 251 -29.00 1.26 10.87
N LEU A 252 -27.88 0.91 10.25
CA LEU A 252 -27.71 0.91 8.80
C LEU A 252 -27.74 -0.53 8.31
N SER A 253 -28.32 -0.75 7.15
CA SER A 253 -28.36 -2.05 6.49
C SER A 253 -27.76 -1.95 5.09
N PHE A 254 -27.00 -2.96 4.73
CA PHE A 254 -26.38 -3.11 3.42
C PHE A 254 -26.71 -4.47 2.85
N SER A 255 -26.99 -4.53 1.55
CA SER A 255 -27.34 -5.76 0.86
C SER A 255 -26.37 -6.06 -0.27
N PHE A 256 -26.13 -7.33 -0.51
CA PHE A 256 -25.28 -7.83 -1.59
C PHE A 256 -26.08 -8.87 -2.37
N ASP A 257 -26.26 -8.63 -3.66
CA ASP A 257 -27.03 -9.52 -4.52
C ASP A 257 -26.15 -10.64 -5.10
N ASN A 258 -26.80 -11.78 -5.37
CA ASN A 258 -26.23 -12.90 -6.09
C ASN A 258 -24.92 -13.47 -5.49
N VAL A 259 -24.71 -13.30 -4.19
CA VAL A 259 -23.54 -13.87 -3.51
C VAL A 259 -23.62 -15.40 -3.58
N ASN A 260 -22.55 -16.03 -4.06
CA ASN A 260 -22.47 -17.49 -4.12
C ASN A 260 -22.46 -18.08 -2.69
N PRO A 261 -23.43 -18.89 -2.29
CA PRO A 261 -23.51 -19.44 -0.93
C PRO A 261 -22.46 -20.54 -0.65
N ASN A 262 -21.79 -21.06 -1.68
CA ASN A 262 -20.81 -22.14 -1.58
C ASN A 262 -19.36 -21.62 -1.48
N LEU A 263 -19.14 -20.37 -1.05
CA LEU A 263 -17.80 -19.83 -0.82
C LEU A 263 -17.15 -20.55 0.38
N LYS A 264 -15.87 -20.88 0.22
CA LYS A 264 -15.08 -21.47 1.31
C LYS A 264 -14.64 -20.42 2.32
N GLU A 265 -14.42 -19.20 1.84
CA GLU A 265 -13.93 -18.07 2.61
C GLU A 265 -14.55 -16.79 2.07
N ALA A 266 -14.87 -15.85 2.92
CA ALA A 266 -15.35 -14.53 2.54
C ALA A 266 -14.73 -13.46 3.45
N SER A 267 -14.40 -12.31 2.86
CA SER A 267 -13.98 -11.11 3.58
C SER A 267 -14.96 -9.98 3.31
N LEU A 268 -15.25 -9.18 4.32
CA LEU A 268 -16.05 -7.96 4.21
C LEU A 268 -15.14 -6.75 4.33
N SER A 269 -15.08 -5.92 3.29
CA SER A 269 -14.45 -4.60 3.33
C SER A 269 -15.50 -3.54 3.62
N MET A 270 -15.25 -2.69 4.62
CA MET A 270 -16.17 -1.63 5.01
C MET A 270 -15.40 -0.35 5.31
N SER A 271 -15.84 0.75 4.74
CA SER A 271 -15.27 2.07 4.92
C SER A 271 -16.23 3.00 5.66
N ILE A 272 -15.76 3.61 6.74
CA ILE A 272 -16.55 4.53 7.56
C ILE A 272 -15.82 5.86 7.67
N GLY A 273 -16.44 6.94 7.18
CA GLY A 273 -15.97 8.31 7.35
C GLY A 273 -16.83 9.04 8.38
N ARG A 274 -16.20 9.64 9.40
CA ARG A 274 -16.91 10.43 10.42
C ARG A 274 -16.04 11.50 11.04
N THR A 275 -16.67 12.56 11.57
CA THR A 275 -15.97 13.70 12.17
C THR A 275 -15.72 13.54 13.67
N HIS A 276 -16.48 12.72 14.36
CA HIS A 276 -16.39 12.47 15.79
C HIS A 276 -16.43 11.00 16.11
N ASP A 277 -15.81 10.65 17.24
CA ASP A 277 -15.76 9.30 17.73
C ASP A 277 -16.16 9.22 19.19
N LEU A 278 -17.37 8.78 19.46
CA LEU A 278 -17.71 8.19 20.75
C LEU A 278 -17.13 6.79 20.85
N SER A 279 -17.12 6.06 19.75
CA SER A 279 -16.46 4.76 19.63
C SER A 279 -15.93 4.56 18.21
N LYS A 280 -14.73 4.00 18.11
CA LYS A 280 -14.17 3.52 16.82
C LYS A 280 -14.58 2.09 16.48
N ARG A 281 -15.40 1.46 17.34
CA ARG A 281 -15.83 0.08 17.19
C ARG A 281 -17.32 0.04 16.86
N PRO A 282 -17.69 -0.03 15.57
CA PRO A 282 -19.08 -0.25 15.20
C PRO A 282 -19.50 -1.66 15.63
N ILE A 283 -20.78 -1.85 15.91
CA ILE A 283 -21.36 -3.19 16.05
C ILE A 283 -21.76 -3.63 14.66
N ILE A 284 -21.18 -4.73 14.18
CA ILE A 284 -21.46 -5.29 12.87
C ILE A 284 -22.21 -6.61 13.05
N ASN A 285 -23.32 -6.74 12.35
CA ASN A 285 -24.08 -7.97 12.28
C ASN A 285 -24.15 -8.42 10.82
N VAL A 286 -23.71 -9.66 10.56
CA VAL A 286 -23.80 -10.27 9.23
C VAL A 286 -24.73 -11.46 9.32
N ASN A 287 -25.88 -11.39 8.66
CA ASN A 287 -26.88 -12.45 8.63
C ASN A 287 -27.28 -12.97 10.02
N GLY A 288 -27.45 -12.06 10.98
CA GLY A 288 -27.82 -12.41 12.36
C GLY A 288 -26.63 -12.71 13.29
N LYS A 289 -25.41 -12.79 12.79
CA LYS A 289 -24.21 -13.06 13.57
C LYS A 289 -23.43 -11.78 13.84
N ASN A 290 -23.14 -11.50 15.11
CA ASN A 290 -22.26 -10.37 15.46
C ASN A 290 -20.81 -10.70 15.15
N ILE A 291 -20.15 -9.78 14.43
CA ILE A 291 -18.76 -9.90 14.05
C ILE A 291 -17.93 -8.90 14.87
N PRO A 292 -16.88 -9.36 15.59
CA PRO A 292 -15.99 -8.46 16.29
C PRO A 292 -15.18 -7.64 15.29
N VAL A 293 -15.10 -6.33 15.53
CA VAL A 293 -14.28 -5.42 14.70
C VAL A 293 -12.93 -5.27 15.37
N PRO A 294 -11.82 -5.65 14.71
CA PRO A 294 -10.48 -5.37 15.20
C PRO A 294 -10.27 -3.85 15.37
N VAL A 295 -9.42 -3.45 16.29
CA VAL A 295 -9.13 -2.01 16.55
C VAL A 295 -8.32 -1.40 15.41
N SER A 296 -7.53 -2.21 14.74
CA SER A 296 -6.79 -1.85 13.53
C SER A 296 -7.64 -2.18 12.30
N TYR A 297 -8.05 -1.30 11.66
CA TYR A 297 -8.77 -1.00 10.45
C TYR A 297 -8.54 -1.89 9.24
N THR A 298 -9.49 -2.39 8.57
CA THR A 298 -9.62 -2.47 7.12
C THR A 298 -10.20 -3.75 6.56
N HIS A 299 -9.95 -4.93 7.13
CA HIS A 299 -10.52 -6.17 6.60
C HIS A 299 -11.10 -7.02 7.74
N LEU A 300 -12.39 -7.38 7.61
CA LEU A 300 -13.03 -8.38 8.44
C LEU A 300 -13.04 -9.69 7.66
N THR A 301 -12.39 -10.72 8.17
CA THR A 301 -12.55 -12.09 7.66
C THR A 301 -13.78 -12.72 8.34
N LEU A 302 -14.70 -13.26 7.55
CA LEU A 302 -15.96 -13.83 7.98
C LEU A 302 -15.90 -15.36 8.08
#